data_45009da6c3c835120646d059516187c9
#
_entry.id   45009da6c3c835120646d059516187c9
#
_cell.length_a   1.000
_cell.length_b   1.000
_cell.length_c   1.000
_cell.angle_alpha   90.00
_cell.angle_beta   90.00
_cell.angle_gamma   90.00
#
_symmetry.space_group_name_H-M   'P 1'
#
loop_
_entity.id
_entity.type
_entity.pdbx_description
1 polymer ?
#
loop_
_entity_poly.entity_id
_entity_poly.type
_entity_poly.pdbx_seq_one_letter_code
_entity_poly.pdbx_strand_id
1 'polypeptide(L)'
;MESILTELFQRHRDAEGMLAKLATAVGRVRREGVSGAGVLDDLGDLRREIQGEVLSHFREEEQALFPVLGRHIDSASGPIAMLMEEHAIFRQLELQFEEAVAALEAGLKDGWEEKVCDAGEAIAGMLPEHIEKEESVLFPMAEGMLGEEEWDDVRRLWKEALAAVLPT
;
A
#
# COMPACT_ATOMS: atom_id res chain seq x y z
N MET A 1 -25.58 -0.55 -4.71
CA MET A 1 -24.60 -0.74 -3.62
C MET A 1 -23.26 -0.99 -4.29
N GLU A 2 -22.28 -0.15 -4.03
CA GLU A 2 -20.96 -0.27 -4.64
C GLU A 2 -20.33 -1.62 -4.26
N SER A 3 -19.74 -2.33 -5.21
CA SER A 3 -19.11 -3.62 -4.91
C SER A 3 -17.77 -3.39 -4.20
N ILE A 4 -17.36 -4.32 -3.35
CA ILE A 4 -16.03 -4.25 -2.69
C ILE A 4 -14.92 -4.13 -3.72
N LEU A 5 -15.04 -4.82 -4.84
CA LEU A 5 -14.07 -4.69 -5.93
C LEU A 5 -14.00 -3.26 -6.47
N THR A 6 -15.13 -2.56 -6.60
CA THR A 6 -15.14 -1.15 -7.01
C THR A 6 -14.36 -0.28 -6.02
N GLU A 7 -14.51 -0.54 -4.72
CA GLU A 7 -13.77 0.18 -3.68
C GLU A 7 -12.28 -0.14 -3.73
N LEU A 8 -11.89 -1.41 -3.92
CA LEU A 8 -10.50 -1.82 -4.12
C LEU A 8 -9.87 -1.14 -5.34
N PHE A 9 -10.56 -1.14 -6.47
CA PHE A 9 -10.10 -0.42 -7.66
C PHE A 9 -9.92 1.08 -7.42
N GLN A 10 -10.80 1.72 -6.63
CA GLN A 10 -10.63 3.13 -6.29
C GLN A 10 -9.39 3.35 -5.43
N ARG A 11 -9.13 2.48 -4.44
CA ARG A 11 -7.91 2.54 -3.63
C ARG A 11 -6.64 2.42 -4.47
N HIS A 12 -6.66 1.58 -5.51
CA HIS A 12 -5.55 1.49 -6.46
C HIS A 12 -5.33 2.80 -7.22
N ARG A 13 -6.42 3.47 -7.68
CA ARG A 13 -6.30 4.79 -8.35
C ARG A 13 -5.72 5.85 -7.40
N ASP A 14 -6.12 5.82 -6.14
CA ASP A 14 -5.59 6.74 -5.11
C ASP A 14 -4.10 6.45 -4.85
N ALA A 15 -3.70 5.18 -4.76
CA ALA A 15 -2.30 4.78 -4.63
C ALA A 15 -1.45 5.19 -5.84
N GLU A 16 -1.95 5.08 -7.07
CA GLU A 16 -1.27 5.58 -8.27
C GLU A 16 -1.06 7.10 -8.21
N GLY A 17 -2.05 7.85 -7.72
CA GLY A 17 -1.94 9.29 -7.48
C GLY A 17 -0.85 9.62 -6.45
N MET A 18 -0.77 8.86 -5.37
CA MET A 18 0.28 8.97 -4.36
C MET A 18 1.67 8.65 -4.94
N LEU A 19 1.80 7.61 -5.78
CA LEU A 19 3.06 7.27 -6.43
C LEU A 19 3.59 8.39 -7.32
N ALA A 20 2.72 9.11 -8.03
CA ALA A 20 3.12 10.27 -8.83
C ALA A 20 3.69 11.41 -7.96
N LYS A 21 3.09 11.65 -6.79
CA LYS A 21 3.60 12.61 -5.80
C LYS A 21 4.95 12.14 -5.23
N LEU A 22 5.07 10.84 -4.90
CA LEU A 22 6.31 10.24 -4.38
C LEU A 22 7.46 10.37 -5.37
N ALA A 23 7.25 10.04 -6.64
CA ALA A 23 8.25 10.21 -7.69
C ALA A 23 8.70 11.68 -7.85
N THR A 24 7.76 12.62 -7.73
CA THR A 24 8.06 14.04 -7.77
C THR A 24 8.91 14.48 -6.57
N ALA A 25 8.54 14.08 -5.36
CA ALA A 25 9.25 14.43 -4.13
C ALA A 25 10.66 13.85 -4.11
N VAL A 26 10.83 12.57 -4.45
CA VAL A 26 12.13 11.90 -4.57
C VAL A 26 12.99 12.59 -5.62
N GLY A 27 12.44 12.92 -6.78
CA GLY A 27 13.14 13.67 -7.82
C GLY A 27 13.62 15.06 -7.35
N ARG A 28 12.84 15.71 -6.47
CA ARG A 28 13.24 16.99 -5.85
C ARG A 28 14.38 16.79 -4.85
N VAL A 29 14.31 15.77 -3.98
CA VAL A 29 15.40 15.46 -3.05
C VAL A 29 16.70 15.22 -3.81
N ARG A 30 16.68 14.45 -4.90
CA ARG A 30 17.88 14.18 -5.75
C ARG A 30 18.47 15.45 -6.34
N ARG A 31 17.67 16.47 -6.69
CA ARG A 31 18.14 17.72 -7.33
C ARG A 31 18.53 18.82 -6.35
N GLU A 32 17.76 18.99 -5.29
CA GLU A 32 17.79 20.18 -4.41
C GLU A 32 18.14 19.81 -2.94
N GLY A 33 18.13 18.52 -2.61
CA GLY A 33 18.14 18.06 -1.23
C GLY A 33 16.84 18.41 -0.49
N VAL A 34 16.76 18.06 0.78
CA VAL A 34 15.61 18.39 1.63
C VAL A 34 15.52 19.85 2.04
N SER A 35 16.55 20.65 1.73
CA SER A 35 16.57 22.10 1.96
C SER A 35 15.71 22.88 0.94
N GLY A 36 15.26 22.24 -0.14
CA GLY A 36 14.30 22.80 -1.09
C GLY A 36 12.97 23.14 -0.40
N ALA A 37 12.36 24.27 -0.80
CA ALA A 37 11.14 24.75 -0.18
C ALA A 37 10.02 23.71 -0.24
N GLY A 38 9.49 23.28 0.91
CA GLY A 38 8.37 22.34 1.05
C GLY A 38 8.72 20.87 0.78
N VAL A 39 9.98 20.51 0.45
CA VAL A 39 10.35 19.12 0.16
C VAL A 39 10.14 18.22 1.37
N LEU A 40 10.52 18.69 2.54
CA LEU A 40 10.37 17.92 3.78
C LEU A 40 8.89 17.76 4.19
N ASP A 41 8.07 18.79 3.96
CA ASP A 41 6.63 18.72 4.19
C ASP A 41 5.98 17.71 3.24
N ASP A 42 6.34 17.72 1.95
CA ASP A 42 5.86 16.76 0.94
C ASP A 42 6.21 15.32 1.35
N LEU A 43 7.42 15.07 1.84
CA LEU A 43 7.83 13.74 2.34
C LEU A 43 7.03 13.32 3.58
N GLY A 44 6.79 14.24 4.52
CA GLY A 44 5.96 14.00 5.71
C GLY A 44 4.51 13.69 5.36
N ASP A 45 3.93 14.36 4.36
CA ASP A 45 2.59 14.08 3.85
C ASP A 45 2.52 12.70 3.21
N LEU A 46 3.48 12.37 2.34
CA LEU A 46 3.58 11.06 1.70
C LEU A 46 3.72 9.93 2.71
N ARG A 47 4.54 10.10 3.75
CA ARG A 47 4.64 9.15 4.86
C ARG A 47 3.28 8.83 5.47
N ARG A 48 2.47 9.87 5.78
CA ARG A 48 1.13 9.70 6.34
C ARG A 48 0.18 9.04 5.36
N GLU A 49 0.25 9.40 4.07
CA GLU A 49 -0.58 8.82 3.02
C GLU A 49 -0.27 7.32 2.82
N ILE A 50 1.01 6.93 2.79
CA ILE A 50 1.43 5.52 2.71
C ILE A 50 0.91 4.73 3.91
N GLN A 51 1.10 5.23 5.12
CA GLN A 51 0.65 4.56 6.35
C GLN A 51 -0.88 4.48 6.45
N GLY A 52 -1.58 5.55 6.13
CA GLY A 52 -3.03 5.63 6.25
C GLY A 52 -3.77 4.88 5.15
N GLU A 53 -3.34 5.00 3.91
CA GLU A 53 -4.08 4.47 2.76
C GLU A 53 -3.55 3.10 2.31
N VAL A 54 -2.24 3.00 2.00
CA VAL A 54 -1.70 1.76 1.41
C VAL A 54 -1.67 0.61 2.42
N LEU A 55 -1.18 0.84 3.63
CA LEU A 55 -1.15 -0.22 4.65
C LEU A 55 -2.55 -0.58 5.17
N SER A 56 -3.51 0.35 5.12
CA SER A 56 -4.91 0.06 5.44
C SER A 56 -5.52 -0.85 4.38
N HIS A 57 -5.27 -0.55 3.11
CA HIS A 57 -5.72 -1.36 1.98
C HIS A 57 -5.19 -2.80 2.08
N PHE A 58 -3.89 -3.00 2.30
CA PHE A 58 -3.32 -4.34 2.50
C PHE A 58 -3.97 -5.10 3.66
N ARG A 59 -4.27 -4.42 4.76
CA ARG A 59 -4.96 -5.04 5.90
C ARG A 59 -6.37 -5.47 5.54
N GLU A 60 -7.09 -4.66 4.78
CA GLU A 60 -8.44 -4.99 4.32
C GLU A 60 -8.44 -6.24 3.46
N GLU A 61 -7.48 -6.39 2.56
CA GLU A 61 -7.33 -7.61 1.74
C GLU A 61 -6.94 -8.82 2.58
N GLU A 62 -5.93 -8.69 3.42
CA GLU A 62 -5.42 -9.77 4.27
C GLU A 62 -6.45 -10.26 5.30
N GLN A 63 -7.33 -9.39 5.78
CA GLN A 63 -8.32 -9.73 6.80
C GLN A 63 -9.71 -10.03 6.23
N ALA A 64 -10.01 -9.63 5.00
CA ALA A 64 -11.32 -9.82 4.42
C ALA A 64 -11.31 -10.66 3.13
N LEU A 65 -10.64 -10.19 2.07
CA LEU A 65 -10.70 -10.85 0.76
C LEU A 65 -9.92 -12.17 0.74
N PHE A 66 -8.65 -12.15 1.17
CA PHE A 66 -7.76 -13.32 1.10
C PHE A 66 -8.27 -14.51 1.93
N PRO A 67 -8.80 -14.35 3.16
CA PRO A 67 -9.34 -15.48 3.92
C PRO A 67 -10.55 -16.13 3.29
N VAL A 68 -11.41 -15.38 2.61
CA VAL A 68 -12.59 -15.91 1.95
C VAL A 68 -12.21 -16.59 0.63
N LEU A 69 -11.40 -15.93 -0.20
CA LEU A 69 -10.89 -16.50 -1.44
C LEU A 69 -10.03 -17.76 -1.19
N GLY A 70 -9.29 -17.79 -0.09
CA GLY A 70 -8.49 -18.93 0.36
C GLY A 70 -9.29 -20.20 0.70
N ARG A 71 -10.62 -20.13 0.71
CA ARG A 71 -11.49 -21.34 0.79
C ARG A 71 -11.54 -22.09 -0.53
N HIS A 72 -11.23 -21.42 -1.64
CA HIS A 72 -11.31 -21.95 -3.01
C HIS A 72 -9.93 -22.23 -3.62
N ILE A 73 -8.91 -21.49 -3.21
CA ILE A 73 -7.55 -21.64 -3.72
C ILE A 73 -6.57 -21.82 -2.56
N ASP A 74 -5.43 -22.44 -2.83
CA ASP A 74 -4.39 -22.63 -1.82
C ASP A 74 -3.79 -21.28 -1.42
N SER A 75 -3.95 -20.91 -0.15
CA SER A 75 -3.38 -19.69 0.42
C SER A 75 -1.91 -19.80 0.81
N ALA A 76 -1.35 -21.02 0.85
CA ALA A 76 0.07 -21.26 1.14
C ALA A 76 0.94 -21.26 -0.14
N SER A 77 0.32 -21.25 -1.30
CA SER A 77 0.98 -21.17 -2.60
C SER A 77 0.12 -20.35 -3.59
N GLY A 78 0.67 -20.00 -4.74
CA GLY A 78 -0.07 -19.28 -5.78
C GLY A 78 -0.28 -17.78 -5.47
N PRO A 79 -1.37 -17.17 -6.01
CA PRO A 79 -1.53 -15.72 -6.00
C PRO A 79 -1.59 -15.10 -4.60
N ILE A 80 -2.35 -15.70 -3.66
CA ILE A 80 -2.47 -15.15 -2.30
C ILE A 80 -1.13 -15.16 -1.59
N ALA A 81 -0.39 -16.28 -1.63
CA ALA A 81 0.92 -16.37 -0.99
C ALA A 81 1.91 -15.35 -1.54
N MET A 82 1.92 -15.17 -2.86
CA MET A 82 2.78 -14.19 -3.53
C MET A 82 2.44 -12.75 -3.10
N LEU A 83 1.16 -12.39 -3.08
CA LEU A 83 0.73 -11.04 -2.67
C LEU A 83 1.02 -10.79 -1.19
N MET A 84 0.82 -11.78 -0.31
CA MET A 84 1.19 -11.69 1.10
C MET A 84 2.69 -11.45 1.31
N GLU A 85 3.54 -12.08 0.50
CA GLU A 85 4.99 -11.84 0.52
C GLU A 85 5.31 -10.41 0.05
N GLU A 86 4.66 -9.94 -1.00
CA GLU A 86 4.82 -8.56 -1.50
C GLU A 86 4.36 -7.53 -0.45
N HIS A 87 3.24 -7.75 0.24
CA HIS A 87 2.82 -6.92 1.37
C HIS A 87 3.87 -6.86 2.48
N ALA A 88 4.51 -8.00 2.80
CA ALA A 88 5.57 -8.03 3.81
C ALA A 88 6.81 -7.24 3.35
N ILE A 89 7.21 -7.36 2.09
CA ILE A 89 8.30 -6.57 1.51
C ILE A 89 7.95 -5.08 1.52
N PHE A 90 6.74 -4.71 1.12
CA PHE A 90 6.29 -3.32 1.11
C PHE A 90 6.36 -2.70 2.52
N ARG A 91 5.92 -3.44 3.55
CA ARG A 91 6.04 -2.96 4.95
C ARG A 91 7.48 -2.70 5.36
N GLN A 92 8.44 -3.47 4.86
CA GLN A 92 9.86 -3.19 5.13
C GLN A 92 10.33 -1.92 4.42
N LEU A 93 9.91 -1.69 3.19
CA LEU A 93 10.23 -0.47 2.43
C LEU A 93 9.58 0.76 3.08
N GLU A 94 8.33 0.64 3.54
CA GLU A 94 7.63 1.69 4.26
C GLU A 94 8.37 2.07 5.55
N LEU A 95 8.78 1.09 6.36
CA LEU A 95 9.58 1.35 7.56
C LEU A 95 10.90 2.07 7.26
N GLN A 96 11.59 1.70 6.18
CA GLN A 96 12.81 2.39 5.75
C GLN A 96 12.52 3.83 5.33
N PHE A 97 11.43 4.05 4.60
CA PHE A 97 11.00 5.40 4.20
C PHE A 97 10.61 6.24 5.42
N GLU A 98 9.82 5.69 6.35
CA GLU A 98 9.42 6.30 7.62
C GLU A 98 10.66 6.75 8.43
N GLU A 99 11.61 5.83 8.64
CA GLU A 99 12.84 6.10 9.38
C GLU A 99 13.65 7.23 8.74
N ALA A 100 13.77 7.20 7.41
CA ALA A 100 14.51 8.21 6.69
C ALA A 100 13.84 9.60 6.76
N VAL A 101 12.51 9.66 6.61
CA VAL A 101 11.76 10.92 6.75
C VAL A 101 11.90 11.47 8.17
N ALA A 102 11.70 10.63 9.20
CA ALA A 102 11.83 11.04 10.59
C ALA A 102 13.24 11.58 10.91
N ALA A 103 14.29 10.95 10.39
CA ALA A 103 15.66 11.42 10.57
C ALA A 103 15.90 12.78 9.90
N LEU A 104 15.37 12.99 8.70
CA LEU A 104 15.45 14.26 7.99
C LEU A 104 14.67 15.37 8.71
N GLU A 105 13.48 15.08 9.25
CA GLU A 105 12.69 15.99 10.09
C GLU A 105 13.45 16.38 11.38
N ALA A 106 14.25 15.45 11.93
CA ALA A 106 15.12 15.74 13.08
C ALA A 106 16.40 16.52 12.71
N GLY A 107 16.58 16.88 11.44
CA GLY A 107 17.72 17.65 10.95
C GLY A 107 18.97 16.82 10.60
N LEU A 108 18.87 15.50 10.61
CA LEU A 108 19.95 14.62 10.17
C LEU A 108 19.96 14.57 8.64
N LYS A 109 21.13 14.78 8.01
CA LYS A 109 21.23 14.81 6.54
C LYS A 109 22.13 13.74 5.98
N ASP A 110 23.26 13.45 6.63
CA ASP A 110 24.30 12.56 6.12
C ASP A 110 23.77 11.15 5.82
N GLY A 111 23.61 10.82 4.55
CA GLY A 111 23.12 9.54 4.05
C GLY A 111 21.58 9.35 4.12
N TRP A 112 20.85 10.22 4.82
CA TRP A 112 19.39 10.06 4.95
C TRP A 112 18.62 10.53 3.71
N GLU A 113 19.13 11.52 2.99
CA GLU A 113 18.59 11.92 1.69
C GLU A 113 18.69 10.79 0.66
N GLU A 114 19.78 10.03 0.66
CA GLU A 114 19.94 8.84 -0.19
C GLU A 114 18.96 7.74 0.23
N LYS A 115 18.87 7.44 1.52
CA LYS A 115 17.96 6.41 2.04
C LYS A 115 16.49 6.68 1.73
N VAL A 116 16.02 7.92 1.88
CA VAL A 116 14.64 8.28 1.54
C VAL A 116 14.37 8.13 0.04
N CYS A 117 15.35 8.48 -0.81
CA CYS A 117 15.23 8.30 -2.24
C CYS A 117 15.18 6.81 -2.61
N ASP A 118 16.10 6.00 -2.06
CA ASP A 118 16.17 4.56 -2.37
C ASP A 118 14.88 3.83 -1.93
N ALA A 119 14.39 4.11 -0.73
CA ALA A 119 13.13 3.54 -0.25
C ALA A 119 11.93 4.01 -1.11
N GLY A 120 11.86 5.30 -1.43
CA GLY A 120 10.79 5.86 -2.26
C GLY A 120 10.81 5.31 -3.69
N GLU A 121 11.97 5.16 -4.30
CA GLU A 121 12.13 4.55 -5.64
C GLU A 121 11.74 3.06 -5.62
N ALA A 122 12.10 2.32 -4.56
CA ALA A 122 11.71 0.92 -4.40
C ALA A 122 10.19 0.76 -4.25
N ILE A 123 9.54 1.62 -3.45
CA ILE A 123 8.07 1.66 -3.34
C ILE A 123 7.43 1.97 -4.69
N ALA A 124 7.93 2.98 -5.40
CA ALA A 124 7.41 3.40 -6.69
C ALA A 124 7.60 2.34 -7.79
N GLY A 125 8.61 1.48 -7.69
CA GLY A 125 8.83 0.37 -8.61
C GLY A 125 7.96 -0.84 -8.30
N MET A 126 7.74 -1.15 -7.03
CA MET A 126 7.05 -2.37 -6.60
C MET A 126 5.52 -2.25 -6.68
N LEU A 127 4.95 -1.16 -6.20
CA LEU A 127 3.50 -1.03 -6.02
C LEU A 127 2.69 -1.11 -7.31
N PRO A 128 3.12 -0.54 -8.46
CA PRO A 128 2.39 -0.69 -9.72
C PRO A 128 2.30 -2.14 -10.21
N GLU A 129 3.37 -2.92 -10.07
CA GLU A 129 3.38 -4.33 -10.46
C GLU A 129 2.48 -5.19 -9.55
N HIS A 130 2.44 -4.84 -8.26
CA HIS A 130 1.56 -5.45 -7.29
C HIS A 130 0.08 -5.20 -7.65
N ILE A 131 -0.31 -3.94 -7.88
CA ILE A 131 -1.64 -3.54 -8.33
C ILE A 131 -2.04 -4.29 -9.61
N GLU A 132 -1.15 -4.37 -10.60
CA GLU A 132 -1.41 -5.08 -11.85
C GLU A 132 -1.74 -6.57 -11.62
N LYS A 133 -1.03 -7.24 -10.71
CA LYS A 133 -1.30 -8.65 -10.36
C LYS A 133 -2.67 -8.84 -9.72
N GLU A 134 -3.07 -7.93 -8.87
CA GLU A 134 -4.40 -7.98 -8.25
C GLU A 134 -5.50 -7.72 -9.25
N GLU A 135 -5.40 -6.66 -10.03
CA GLU A 135 -6.41 -6.30 -11.02
C GLU A 135 -6.52 -7.30 -12.18
N SER A 136 -5.39 -7.91 -12.59
CA SER A 136 -5.38 -8.85 -13.72
C SER A 136 -5.59 -10.31 -13.34
N VAL A 137 -5.34 -10.69 -12.09
CA VAL A 137 -5.41 -12.09 -11.65
C VAL A 137 -6.33 -12.27 -10.45
N LEU A 138 -6.04 -11.62 -9.31
CA LEU A 138 -6.73 -11.92 -8.06
C LEU A 138 -8.21 -11.50 -8.10
N PHE A 139 -8.51 -10.28 -8.53
CA PHE A 139 -9.89 -9.78 -8.56
C PHE A 139 -10.77 -10.53 -9.54
N PRO A 140 -10.33 -10.86 -10.78
CA PRO A 140 -11.08 -11.75 -11.65
C PRO A 140 -11.31 -13.16 -11.08
N MET A 141 -10.34 -13.71 -10.34
CA MET A 141 -10.51 -14.98 -9.65
C MET A 141 -11.57 -14.87 -8.55
N ALA A 142 -11.53 -13.83 -7.73
CA ALA A 142 -12.53 -13.60 -6.69
C ALA A 142 -13.92 -13.41 -7.29
N GLU A 143 -14.06 -12.63 -8.36
CA GLU A 143 -15.34 -12.43 -9.06
C GLU A 143 -15.90 -13.71 -9.64
N GLY A 144 -15.04 -14.58 -10.18
CA GLY A 144 -15.48 -15.85 -10.79
C GLY A 144 -15.74 -16.98 -9.80
N MET A 145 -15.18 -16.93 -8.59
CA MET A 145 -15.23 -18.02 -7.61
C MET A 145 -16.17 -17.76 -6.44
N LEU A 146 -16.31 -16.50 -5.98
CA LEU A 146 -17.08 -16.20 -4.79
C LEU A 146 -18.57 -16.03 -5.11
N GLY A 147 -19.41 -16.76 -4.36
CA GLY A 147 -20.86 -16.60 -4.38
C GLY A 147 -21.33 -15.42 -3.53
N GLU A 148 -22.64 -15.13 -3.59
CA GLU A 148 -23.25 -13.99 -2.90
C GLU A 148 -23.03 -14.03 -1.37
N GLU A 149 -23.16 -15.21 -0.75
CA GLU A 149 -22.93 -15.41 0.69
C GLU A 149 -21.48 -15.16 1.08
N GLU A 150 -20.52 -15.51 0.22
CA GLU A 150 -19.09 -15.28 0.47
C GLU A 150 -18.71 -13.81 0.30
N TRP A 151 -19.33 -13.12 -0.64
CA TRP A 151 -19.20 -11.66 -0.72
C TRP A 151 -19.80 -10.95 0.50
N ASP A 152 -20.86 -11.51 1.12
CA ASP A 152 -21.36 -11.01 2.41
C ASP A 152 -20.36 -11.23 3.54
N ASP A 153 -19.66 -12.37 3.56
CA ASP A 153 -18.54 -12.62 4.48
C ASP A 153 -17.42 -11.61 4.28
N VAL A 154 -16.99 -11.36 3.05
CA VAL A 154 -15.97 -10.35 2.75
C VAL A 154 -16.41 -8.97 3.27
N ARG A 155 -17.66 -8.56 3.00
CA ARG A 155 -18.19 -7.27 3.48
C ARG A 155 -18.21 -7.15 4.99
N ARG A 156 -18.52 -8.22 5.70
CA ARG A 156 -18.52 -8.26 7.16
C ARG A 156 -17.10 -8.12 7.70
N LEU A 157 -16.16 -8.93 7.21
CA LEU A 157 -14.75 -8.91 7.61
C LEU A 157 -14.08 -7.58 7.30
N TRP A 158 -14.41 -6.98 6.16
CA TRP A 158 -13.94 -5.65 5.77
C TRP A 158 -14.33 -4.57 6.80
N LYS A 159 -15.59 -4.57 7.22
CA LYS A 159 -16.07 -3.63 8.26
C LYS A 159 -15.37 -3.85 9.60
N GLU A 160 -15.09 -5.10 9.95
CA GLU A 160 -14.35 -5.44 11.17
C GLU A 160 -12.89 -4.95 11.08
N ALA A 161 -12.24 -5.12 9.93
CA ALA A 161 -10.87 -4.64 9.68
C ALA A 161 -10.77 -3.12 9.80
N LEU A 162 -11.74 -2.38 9.24
CA LEU A 162 -11.82 -0.92 9.35
C LEU A 162 -12.06 -0.46 10.79
N ALA A 163 -12.93 -1.12 11.53
CA ALA A 163 -13.25 -0.76 12.91
C ALA A 163 -12.05 -0.96 13.87
N ALA A 164 -11.18 -1.92 13.58
CA ALA A 164 -10.00 -2.20 14.39
C ALA A 164 -8.90 -1.11 14.30
N VAL A 165 -9.01 -0.18 13.36
CA VAL A 165 -8.03 0.91 13.14
C VAL A 165 -8.40 2.18 13.93
N LEU A 166 -9.67 2.33 14.33
CA LEU A 166 -10.11 3.50 15.08
C LEU A 166 -9.72 3.32 16.56
N PRO A 167 -8.84 4.18 17.12
CA PRO A 167 -8.59 4.16 18.55
C PRO A 167 -9.89 4.49 19.28
N THR A 168 -10.25 3.65 20.26
CA THR A 168 -11.33 3.91 21.24
C THR A 168 -10.99 5.11 22.13
#